data_22ebb08dc9009676f3c98f6f0e465176
#
_entry.id   22ebb08dc9009676f3c98f6f0e465176
#
_cell.length_a   1.000
_cell.length_b   1.000
_cell.length_c   1.000
_cell.angle_alpha   90.00
_cell.angle_beta   90.00
_cell.angle_gamma   90.00
#
_symmetry.space_group_name_H-M   'P 1'
#
loop_
_entity.id
_entity.type
_entity.pdbx_description
1 polymer ?
#
loop_
_entity_poly.entity_id
_entity_poly.type
_entity_poly.pdbx_seq_one_letter_code
_entity_poly.pdbx_strand_id
1 'polypeptide(L)'
;MYELIKKDGRAKRGRLTTVHGVIETPVFMNVGTVAAIKGAVSTDDLKDIGTQVELSNTYHLHVRTGDKLIKEFGGLHKFMHWDRPILTDSGGFQVFSLAKLRKIKEEGVSFASHIDGRKIFMGPEESMQIQSNLGSTIAMAFDECPPHPATREYMQNSVDRTTRWLRRCKKEMDRLNSLEDTVNPHQMLFGINQGGTFEDIRIEHAKEISKMDLDGYALGGLAVGETHEEMYNILEKTVPYLPEDKPTYLMAVSYTHLRAHETRRHL
;
A
#
# COMPACT_ATOMS: atom_id res chain seq x y z
N MET A 1 15.69 1.31 7.92
CA MET A 1 15.62 1.99 9.26
C MET A 1 15.01 3.37 9.06
N TYR A 2 14.03 3.75 9.89
CA TYR A 2 13.42 5.09 9.87
C TYR A 2 14.03 5.98 10.97
N GLU A 3 14.33 7.23 10.62
CA GLU A 3 14.87 8.26 11.52
C GLU A 3 13.97 9.48 11.45
N LEU A 4 13.45 9.92 12.60
CA LEU A 4 12.74 11.20 12.72
C LEU A 4 13.78 12.32 12.89
N ILE A 5 13.95 13.14 11.84
CA ILE A 5 15.00 14.18 11.80
C ILE A 5 14.52 15.46 12.50
N LYS A 6 13.28 15.88 12.25
CA LYS A 6 12.73 17.13 12.81
C LYS A 6 11.22 17.03 12.98
N LYS A 7 10.73 17.65 14.03
CA LYS A 7 9.30 17.82 14.31
C LYS A 7 9.00 19.31 14.50
N ASP A 8 7.89 19.77 13.91
CA ASP A 8 7.38 21.13 14.11
C ASP A 8 5.85 21.02 14.27
N GLY A 9 5.38 21.18 15.50
CA GLY A 9 4.02 20.84 15.86
C GLY A 9 3.71 19.38 15.53
N ARG A 10 2.80 19.14 14.58
CA ARG A 10 2.45 17.79 14.07
C ARG A 10 3.20 17.40 12.80
N ALA A 11 3.85 18.35 12.13
CA ALA A 11 4.66 18.07 10.95
C ALA A 11 5.93 17.31 11.33
N LYS A 12 6.26 16.30 10.53
CA LYS A 12 7.44 15.46 10.73
C LYS A 12 8.27 15.44 9.45
N ARG A 13 9.56 15.66 9.58
CA ARG A 13 10.56 15.34 8.56
C ARG A 13 11.33 14.11 9.02
N GLY A 14 11.36 13.08 8.19
CA GLY A 14 12.07 11.85 8.50
C GLY A 14 12.86 11.33 7.32
N ARG A 15 13.61 10.27 7.56
CA ARG A 15 14.41 9.55 6.59
C ARG A 15 14.18 8.05 6.73
N LEU A 16 13.80 7.39 5.65
CA LEU A 16 13.69 5.94 5.58
C LEU A 16 14.84 5.39 4.74
N THR A 17 15.79 4.70 5.38
CA THR A 17 16.88 3.99 4.69
C THR A 17 16.41 2.59 4.32
N THR A 18 16.53 2.24 3.05
CA THR A 18 16.14 0.95 2.47
C THR A 18 17.30 0.32 1.71
N VAL A 19 17.17 -0.92 1.27
CA VAL A 19 18.18 -1.61 0.43
C VAL A 19 18.31 -1.02 -0.98
N HIS A 20 17.31 -0.26 -1.43
CA HIS A 20 17.30 0.39 -2.75
C HIS A 20 17.48 1.91 -2.68
N GLY A 21 17.96 2.43 -1.54
CA GLY A 21 18.22 3.86 -1.36
C GLY A 21 17.44 4.49 -0.23
N VAL A 22 17.51 5.80 -0.15
CA VAL A 22 16.96 6.61 0.93
C VAL A 22 15.72 7.36 0.45
N ILE A 23 14.71 7.42 1.32
CA ILE A 23 13.49 8.20 1.11
C ILE A 23 13.46 9.30 2.17
N GLU A 24 13.55 10.56 1.74
CA GLU A 24 13.33 11.73 2.62
C GLU A 24 11.83 12.05 2.67
N THR A 25 11.26 12.10 3.86
CA THR A 25 9.84 12.39 4.03
C THR A 25 9.61 13.82 4.57
N PRO A 26 8.48 14.46 4.20
CA PRO A 26 7.37 13.95 3.39
C PRO A 26 7.74 13.80 1.91
N VAL A 27 7.16 12.79 1.25
CA VAL A 27 7.42 12.50 -0.17
C VAL A 27 6.11 12.06 -0.84
N PHE A 28 5.98 12.38 -2.12
CA PHE A 28 4.92 11.87 -2.98
C PHE A 28 5.45 10.65 -3.75
N MET A 29 4.61 9.61 -3.89
CA MET A 29 4.92 8.44 -4.71
C MET A 29 4.15 8.51 -6.04
N ASN A 30 4.87 8.50 -7.14
CA ASN A 30 4.27 8.38 -8.47
C ASN A 30 3.69 6.98 -8.66
N VAL A 31 2.56 6.87 -9.36
CA VAL A 31 1.90 5.56 -9.57
C VAL A 31 2.26 5.02 -10.95
N GLY A 32 3.12 4.03 -10.98
CA GLY A 32 3.47 3.20 -12.14
C GLY A 32 2.68 1.90 -12.15
N THR A 33 1.42 1.93 -12.59
CA THR A 33 0.44 0.85 -12.44
C THR A 33 0.94 -0.53 -12.90
N VAL A 34 1.63 -0.59 -14.02
CA VAL A 34 2.13 -1.83 -14.64
C VAL A 34 3.62 -1.72 -15.01
N ALA A 35 4.43 -1.38 -14.05
CA ALA A 35 5.86 -1.12 -14.23
C ALA A 35 6.16 0.07 -15.17
N ALA A 36 5.22 1.00 -15.29
CA ALA A 36 5.35 2.22 -16.07
C ALA A 36 4.26 3.21 -15.73
N ILE A 37 4.53 4.49 -15.91
CA ILE A 37 3.55 5.56 -15.83
C ILE A 37 2.89 5.75 -17.20
N LYS A 38 1.57 5.81 -17.22
CA LYS A 38 0.82 6.12 -18.46
C LYS A 38 1.15 7.52 -18.95
N GLY A 39 1.24 7.68 -20.27
CA GLY A 39 1.52 8.97 -20.88
C GLY A 39 2.98 9.19 -21.25
N ALA A 40 3.72 8.11 -21.48
CA ALA A 40 5.10 8.13 -21.97
C ALA A 40 6.13 8.76 -21.02
N VAL A 41 5.92 8.68 -19.70
CA VAL A 41 6.94 9.04 -18.70
C VAL A 41 7.83 7.82 -18.47
N SER A 42 9.09 7.95 -18.81
CA SER A 42 10.11 6.91 -18.62
C SER A 42 10.68 6.91 -17.19
N THR A 43 11.42 5.86 -16.85
CA THR A 43 12.17 5.80 -15.59
C THR A 43 13.25 6.88 -15.53
N ASP A 44 13.85 7.24 -16.67
CA ASP A 44 14.84 8.32 -16.73
C ASP A 44 14.20 9.69 -16.47
N ASP A 45 13.01 9.97 -17.04
CA ASP A 45 12.25 11.18 -16.73
C ASP A 45 11.93 11.27 -15.22
N LEU A 46 11.57 10.14 -14.59
CA LEU A 46 11.32 10.08 -13.14
C LEU A 46 12.58 10.37 -12.32
N LYS A 47 13.74 9.90 -12.79
CA LYS A 47 15.04 10.18 -12.15
C LYS A 47 15.39 11.65 -12.26
N ASP A 48 15.19 12.25 -13.42
CA ASP A 48 15.48 13.66 -13.72
C ASP A 48 14.65 14.62 -12.87
N ILE A 49 13.36 14.32 -12.65
CA ILE A 49 12.51 15.12 -11.75
C ILE A 49 12.72 14.81 -10.27
N GLY A 50 13.65 13.93 -9.92
CA GLY A 50 14.02 13.63 -8.54
C GLY A 50 13.05 12.71 -7.79
N THR A 51 12.25 11.88 -8.49
CA THR A 51 11.38 10.88 -7.84
C THR A 51 12.21 9.98 -6.93
N GLN A 52 11.82 9.87 -5.66
CA GLN A 52 12.55 9.06 -4.68
C GLN A 52 11.99 7.65 -4.55
N VAL A 53 10.68 7.48 -4.74
CA VAL A 53 9.99 6.22 -4.57
C VAL A 53 8.81 6.14 -5.54
N GLU A 54 8.62 4.98 -6.15
CA GLU A 54 7.51 4.71 -7.07
C GLU A 54 6.55 3.68 -6.48
N LEU A 55 5.25 3.81 -6.77
CA LEU A 55 4.23 2.84 -6.41
C LEU A 55 3.84 2.02 -7.63
N SER A 56 3.88 0.69 -7.52
CA SER A 56 3.40 -0.25 -8.53
C SER A 56 2.25 -1.11 -8.00
N ASN A 57 1.29 -1.44 -8.88
CA ASN A 57 0.07 -2.15 -8.46
C ASN A 57 0.22 -3.67 -8.61
N THR A 58 0.23 -4.36 -7.48
CA THR A 58 0.36 -5.83 -7.37
C THR A 58 -0.66 -6.57 -8.22
N TYR A 59 -1.94 -6.23 -8.11
CA TYR A 59 -3.00 -6.88 -8.89
C TYR A 59 -2.78 -6.76 -10.40
N HIS A 60 -2.49 -5.56 -10.88
CA HIS A 60 -2.30 -5.32 -12.32
C HIS A 60 -1.06 -6.03 -12.88
N LEU A 61 0.02 -6.05 -12.13
CA LEU A 61 1.24 -6.77 -12.52
C LEU A 61 1.00 -8.29 -12.55
N HIS A 62 0.30 -8.83 -11.55
CA HIS A 62 -0.04 -10.25 -11.49
C HIS A 62 -0.91 -10.70 -12.67
N VAL A 63 -1.97 -9.93 -12.99
CA VAL A 63 -2.95 -10.38 -14.01
C VAL A 63 -2.52 -10.07 -15.45
N ARG A 64 -1.64 -9.10 -15.68
CA ARG A 64 -1.18 -8.69 -17.02
C ARG A 64 0.13 -9.33 -17.39
N THR A 65 1.19 -8.98 -16.68
CA THR A 65 2.57 -9.43 -16.97
C THR A 65 2.82 -10.81 -16.35
N GLY A 66 2.32 -11.03 -15.14
CA GLY A 66 2.61 -12.20 -14.32
C GLY A 66 3.83 -11.96 -13.41
N ASP A 67 3.63 -12.10 -12.12
CA ASP A 67 4.67 -11.91 -11.10
C ASP A 67 5.82 -12.93 -11.23
N LYS A 68 5.52 -14.15 -11.66
CA LYS A 68 6.55 -15.20 -11.89
C LYS A 68 7.51 -14.82 -13.01
N LEU A 69 6.99 -14.27 -14.12
CA LEU A 69 7.83 -13.77 -15.20
C LEU A 69 8.72 -12.62 -14.72
N ILE A 70 8.18 -11.69 -13.91
CA ILE A 70 8.95 -10.59 -13.34
C ILE A 70 10.05 -11.14 -12.41
N LYS A 71 9.78 -12.19 -11.61
CA LYS A 71 10.79 -12.90 -10.81
C LYS A 71 11.93 -13.45 -11.67
N GLU A 72 11.62 -14.07 -12.81
CA GLU A 72 12.62 -14.59 -13.76
C GLU A 72 13.53 -13.49 -14.33
N PHE A 73 13.01 -12.27 -14.50
CA PHE A 73 13.80 -11.10 -14.87
C PHE A 73 14.61 -10.50 -13.70
N GLY A 74 14.51 -11.08 -12.51
CA GLY A 74 15.23 -10.64 -11.31
C GLY A 74 14.51 -9.53 -10.55
N GLY A 75 13.20 -9.48 -10.67
CA GLY A 75 12.31 -8.57 -9.93
C GLY A 75 11.99 -7.28 -10.65
N LEU A 76 11.11 -6.50 -10.03
CA LEU A 76 10.53 -5.30 -10.63
C LEU A 76 11.56 -4.21 -10.90
N HIS A 77 12.57 -4.05 -10.04
CA HIS A 77 13.64 -3.08 -10.22
C HIS A 77 14.42 -3.31 -11.54
N LYS A 78 14.79 -4.56 -11.83
CA LYS A 78 15.47 -4.90 -13.09
C LYS A 78 14.52 -4.81 -14.29
N PHE A 79 13.28 -5.28 -14.12
CA PHE A 79 12.27 -5.26 -15.17
C PHE A 79 11.93 -3.83 -15.63
N MET A 80 11.89 -2.86 -14.70
CA MET A 80 11.61 -1.43 -14.97
C MET A 80 12.87 -0.60 -15.29
N HIS A 81 14.05 -1.14 -15.08
CA HIS A 81 15.30 -0.37 -15.05
C HIS A 81 15.27 0.78 -14.02
N TRP A 82 14.73 0.49 -12.84
CA TRP A 82 14.56 1.43 -11.73
C TRP A 82 15.42 1.01 -10.54
N ASP A 83 16.28 1.91 -10.07
CA ASP A 83 17.27 1.65 -9.02
C ASP A 83 16.93 2.26 -7.66
N ARG A 84 15.77 2.93 -7.56
CA ARG A 84 15.29 3.56 -6.33
C ARG A 84 14.16 2.74 -5.69
N PRO A 85 13.75 3.05 -4.44
CA PRO A 85 12.69 2.32 -3.77
C PRO A 85 11.39 2.20 -4.59
N ILE A 86 10.76 1.01 -4.49
CA ILE A 86 9.43 0.72 -5.04
C ILE A 86 8.54 0.26 -3.88
N LEU A 87 7.35 0.82 -3.79
CA LEU A 87 6.28 0.30 -2.96
C LEU A 87 5.28 -0.46 -3.85
N THR A 88 4.94 -1.70 -3.50
CA THR A 88 3.81 -2.41 -4.11
C THR A 88 2.60 -2.36 -3.20
N ASP A 89 1.43 -2.02 -3.76
CA ASP A 89 0.18 -2.08 -3.02
C ASP A 89 -0.22 -3.52 -2.69
N SER A 90 -1.22 -3.70 -1.83
CA SER A 90 -1.71 -5.03 -1.43
C SER A 90 -2.41 -5.80 -2.55
N GLY A 91 -2.89 -5.11 -3.58
CA GLY A 91 -3.86 -5.60 -4.56
C GLY A 91 -5.30 -5.61 -4.05
N GLY A 92 -5.53 -5.39 -2.75
CA GLY A 92 -6.84 -5.42 -2.12
C GLY A 92 -7.81 -4.42 -2.72
N PHE A 93 -7.43 -3.15 -2.83
CA PHE A 93 -8.32 -2.12 -3.39
C PHE A 93 -8.80 -2.46 -4.80
N GLN A 94 -7.94 -2.96 -5.69
CA GLN A 94 -8.31 -3.33 -7.05
C GLN A 94 -9.27 -4.52 -7.07
N VAL A 95 -9.08 -5.49 -6.20
CA VAL A 95 -10.01 -6.61 -6.01
C VAL A 95 -11.38 -6.11 -5.55
N PHE A 96 -11.40 -5.12 -4.65
CA PHE A 96 -12.65 -4.54 -4.14
C PHE A 96 -13.32 -3.57 -5.11
N SER A 97 -12.58 -2.81 -5.90
CA SER A 97 -13.11 -1.79 -6.82
C SER A 97 -13.46 -2.33 -8.21
N LEU A 98 -12.70 -3.29 -8.75
CA LEU A 98 -12.85 -3.77 -10.12
C LEU A 98 -13.66 -5.06 -10.24
N ALA A 99 -13.77 -5.85 -9.20
CA ALA A 99 -14.46 -7.12 -9.23
C ALA A 99 -15.96 -6.97 -8.95
N LYS A 100 -16.78 -6.99 -10.00
CA LYS A 100 -18.26 -6.96 -9.87
C LYS A 100 -18.83 -8.16 -9.11
N LEU A 101 -18.21 -9.34 -9.24
CA LEU A 101 -18.58 -10.58 -8.56
C LEU A 101 -17.39 -11.06 -7.73
N ARG A 102 -17.45 -10.78 -6.44
CA ARG A 102 -16.44 -11.22 -5.47
C ARG A 102 -17.09 -11.96 -4.30
N LYS A 103 -16.40 -12.96 -3.80
CA LYS A 103 -16.75 -13.65 -2.55
C LYS A 103 -15.63 -13.45 -1.56
N ILE A 104 -15.91 -12.72 -0.49
CA ILE A 104 -14.99 -12.48 0.62
C ILE A 104 -15.22 -13.59 1.65
N LYS A 105 -14.17 -14.25 2.06
CA LYS A 105 -14.12 -15.24 3.11
C LYS A 105 -12.96 -14.94 4.05
N GLU A 106 -12.85 -15.71 5.12
CA GLU A 106 -11.71 -15.59 6.04
C GLU A 106 -10.38 -15.97 5.39
N GLU A 107 -10.41 -16.91 4.44
CA GLU A 107 -9.22 -17.35 3.72
C GLU A 107 -8.68 -16.27 2.76
N GLY A 108 -9.57 -15.49 2.16
CA GLY A 108 -9.25 -14.50 1.14
C GLY A 108 -10.45 -14.17 0.26
N VAL A 109 -10.19 -13.65 -0.93
CA VAL A 109 -11.20 -13.18 -1.88
C VAL A 109 -11.11 -13.95 -3.19
N SER A 110 -12.23 -14.54 -3.62
CA SER A 110 -12.39 -15.13 -4.95
C SER A 110 -13.13 -14.16 -5.86
N PHE A 111 -12.60 -13.91 -7.04
CA PHE A 111 -13.17 -12.98 -8.00
C PHE A 111 -12.83 -13.35 -9.44
N ALA A 112 -13.47 -12.68 -10.40
CA ALA A 112 -13.16 -12.83 -11.83
C ALA A 112 -12.22 -11.70 -12.29
N SER A 113 -11.17 -12.05 -13.03
CA SER A 113 -10.28 -11.08 -13.69
C SER A 113 -11.08 -10.17 -14.62
N HIS A 114 -10.83 -8.87 -14.54
CA HIS A 114 -11.46 -7.88 -15.41
C HIS A 114 -10.92 -7.91 -16.86
N ILE A 115 -9.83 -8.66 -17.10
CA ILE A 115 -9.18 -8.75 -18.41
C ILE A 115 -9.78 -9.90 -19.24
N ASP A 116 -9.83 -11.10 -18.66
CA ASP A 116 -10.15 -12.36 -19.35
C ASP A 116 -11.26 -13.18 -18.66
N GLY A 117 -11.80 -12.68 -17.54
CA GLY A 117 -12.87 -13.35 -16.78
C GLY A 117 -12.42 -14.60 -16.01
N ARG A 118 -11.14 -14.98 -16.04
CA ARG A 118 -10.66 -16.16 -15.29
C ARG A 118 -10.87 -15.96 -13.78
N LYS A 119 -11.16 -17.06 -13.10
CA LYS A 119 -11.29 -17.05 -11.64
C LYS A 119 -9.92 -16.92 -11.00
N ILE A 120 -9.81 -15.95 -10.09
CA ILE A 120 -8.61 -15.69 -9.30
C ILE A 120 -9.00 -15.78 -7.83
N PHE A 121 -8.13 -16.38 -7.03
CA PHE A 121 -8.15 -16.30 -5.58
C PHE A 121 -6.97 -15.46 -5.14
N MET A 122 -7.20 -14.55 -4.18
CA MET A 122 -6.16 -13.74 -3.55
C MET A 122 -6.47 -13.61 -2.07
N GLY A 123 -5.53 -14.01 -1.26
CA GLY A 123 -5.53 -13.87 0.18
C GLY A 123 -4.21 -13.29 0.66
N PRO A 124 -4.01 -13.24 1.98
CA PRO A 124 -2.76 -12.75 2.56
C PRO A 124 -1.51 -13.43 2.00
N GLU A 125 -1.49 -14.74 1.96
CA GLU A 125 -0.32 -15.52 1.52
C GLU A 125 -0.07 -15.32 0.02
N GLU A 126 -1.11 -15.33 -0.82
CA GLU A 126 -0.98 -15.11 -2.26
C GLU A 126 -0.49 -13.70 -2.55
N SER A 127 -1.02 -12.67 -1.85
CA SER A 127 -0.56 -11.30 -2.01
C SER A 127 0.92 -11.14 -1.63
N MET A 128 1.34 -11.72 -0.50
CA MET A 128 2.75 -11.70 -0.09
C MET A 128 3.64 -12.44 -1.08
N GLN A 129 3.23 -13.61 -1.57
CA GLN A 129 3.98 -14.37 -2.56
C GLN A 129 4.16 -13.58 -3.87
N ILE A 130 3.09 -12.92 -4.35
CA ILE A 130 3.16 -12.08 -5.55
C ILE A 130 4.14 -10.93 -5.33
N GLN A 131 4.04 -10.20 -4.22
CA GLN A 131 4.92 -9.07 -3.92
C GLN A 131 6.38 -9.52 -3.69
N SER A 132 6.60 -10.70 -3.12
CA SER A 132 7.93 -11.31 -3.00
C SER A 132 8.53 -11.62 -4.38
N ASN A 133 7.73 -12.16 -5.32
CA ASN A 133 8.16 -12.38 -6.71
C ASN A 133 8.47 -11.06 -7.43
N LEU A 134 7.71 -10.01 -7.16
CA LEU A 134 7.98 -8.66 -7.67
C LEU A 134 9.27 -8.06 -7.07
N GLY A 135 9.64 -8.43 -5.85
CA GLY A 135 10.84 -7.99 -5.16
C GLY A 135 10.87 -6.49 -4.86
N SER A 136 9.72 -5.90 -4.58
CA SER A 136 9.62 -4.48 -4.21
C SER A 136 10.39 -4.18 -2.92
N THR A 137 10.70 -2.91 -2.68
CA THR A 137 11.34 -2.46 -1.43
C THR A 137 10.38 -2.55 -0.25
N ILE A 138 9.13 -2.12 -0.49
CA ILE A 138 8.06 -2.08 0.52
C ILE A 138 6.84 -2.82 -0.05
N ALA A 139 6.35 -3.79 0.68
CA ALA A 139 5.12 -4.51 0.40
C ALA A 139 4.01 -4.03 1.36
N MET A 140 2.80 -3.83 0.83
CA MET A 140 1.62 -3.54 1.63
C MET A 140 0.92 -4.82 2.04
N ALA A 141 0.54 -4.95 3.30
CA ALA A 141 -0.25 -6.09 3.77
C ALA A 141 -1.61 -6.16 3.06
N PHE A 142 -2.06 -7.38 2.76
CA PHE A 142 -3.38 -7.58 2.15
C PHE A 142 -4.50 -7.20 3.12
N ASP A 143 -5.40 -6.34 2.70
CA ASP A 143 -6.46 -5.75 3.50
C ASP A 143 -7.80 -5.80 2.80
N GLU A 144 -8.86 -5.61 3.55
CA GLU A 144 -10.19 -5.33 3.00
C GLU A 144 -10.44 -3.82 3.04
N CYS A 145 -10.70 -3.22 1.88
CA CYS A 145 -11.11 -1.83 1.75
C CYS A 145 -12.65 -1.77 1.64
N PRO A 146 -13.39 -1.47 2.73
CA PRO A 146 -14.83 -1.34 2.69
C PRO A 146 -15.29 -0.19 1.79
N PRO A 147 -16.49 -0.29 1.19
CA PRO A 147 -17.07 0.84 0.47
C PRO A 147 -17.41 1.99 1.43
N HIS A 148 -17.54 3.19 0.89
CA HIS A 148 -18.13 4.31 1.60
C HIS A 148 -19.45 4.73 0.92
N PRO A 149 -20.56 4.89 1.65
CA PRO A 149 -20.74 4.56 3.08
C PRO A 149 -20.82 3.06 3.35
N ALA A 150 -20.51 2.65 4.56
CA ALA A 150 -20.68 1.30 5.06
C ALA A 150 -21.38 1.32 6.43
N THR A 151 -22.10 0.25 6.79
CA THR A 151 -22.65 0.11 8.13
C THR A 151 -21.52 -0.09 9.15
N ARG A 152 -21.74 0.36 10.38
CA ARG A 152 -20.79 0.16 11.47
C ARG A 152 -20.44 -1.32 11.69
N GLU A 153 -21.44 -2.19 11.66
CA GLU A 153 -21.25 -3.64 11.83
C GLU A 153 -20.36 -4.22 10.73
N TYR A 154 -20.61 -3.87 9.47
CA TYR A 154 -19.77 -4.31 8.35
C TYR A 154 -18.35 -3.80 8.51
N MET A 155 -18.18 -2.52 8.88
CA MET A 155 -16.87 -1.91 9.09
C MET A 155 -16.07 -2.64 10.18
N GLN A 156 -16.70 -2.94 11.33
CA GLN A 156 -16.04 -3.66 12.41
C GLN A 156 -15.59 -5.06 11.96
N ASN A 157 -16.48 -5.81 11.31
CA ASN A 157 -16.16 -7.15 10.80
C ASN A 157 -15.03 -7.13 9.77
N SER A 158 -14.97 -6.11 8.92
CA SER A 158 -13.93 -5.91 7.92
C SER A 158 -12.58 -5.57 8.57
N VAL A 159 -12.57 -4.70 9.56
CA VAL A 159 -11.37 -4.32 10.32
C VAL A 159 -10.81 -5.51 11.09
N ASP A 160 -11.67 -6.29 11.74
CA ASP A 160 -11.26 -7.50 12.46
C ASP A 160 -10.64 -8.54 11.51
N ARG A 161 -11.21 -8.69 10.31
CA ARG A 161 -10.64 -9.55 9.25
C ARG A 161 -9.31 -9.02 8.76
N THR A 162 -9.20 -7.73 8.48
CA THR A 162 -7.94 -7.08 8.07
C THR A 162 -6.85 -7.28 9.11
N THR A 163 -7.18 -7.21 10.40
CA THR A 163 -6.23 -7.51 11.49
C THR A 163 -5.73 -8.95 11.46
N ARG A 164 -6.64 -9.92 11.25
CA ARG A 164 -6.24 -11.34 11.13
C ARG A 164 -5.41 -11.60 9.88
N TRP A 165 -5.77 -10.97 8.76
CA TRP A 165 -5.02 -11.05 7.51
C TRP A 165 -3.63 -10.44 7.64
N LEU A 166 -3.48 -9.32 8.36
CA LEU A 166 -2.18 -8.71 8.62
C LEU A 166 -1.22 -9.66 9.36
N ARG A 167 -1.71 -10.41 10.36
CA ARG A 167 -0.90 -11.42 11.06
C ARG A 167 -0.44 -12.52 10.11
N ARG A 168 -1.30 -12.96 9.19
CA ARG A 168 -0.96 -13.94 8.15
C ARG A 168 0.05 -13.37 7.16
N CYS A 169 -0.14 -12.12 6.70
CA CYS A 169 0.83 -11.43 5.85
C CYS A 169 2.21 -11.36 6.49
N LYS A 170 2.28 -10.97 7.77
CA LYS A 170 3.55 -10.89 8.49
C LYS A 170 4.25 -12.24 8.56
N LYS A 171 3.53 -13.28 8.97
CA LYS A 171 4.07 -14.64 9.03
C LYS A 171 4.59 -15.12 7.67
N GLU A 172 3.84 -14.87 6.61
CA GLU A 172 4.22 -15.28 5.26
C GLU A 172 5.39 -14.45 4.72
N MET A 173 5.45 -13.14 4.99
CA MET A 173 6.58 -12.29 4.62
C MET A 173 7.87 -12.74 5.32
N ASP A 174 7.81 -13.03 6.62
CA ASP A 174 8.96 -13.54 7.37
C ASP A 174 9.48 -14.86 6.76
N ARG A 175 8.56 -15.76 6.36
CA ARG A 175 8.90 -17.02 5.67
C ARG A 175 9.54 -16.76 4.30
N LEU A 176 8.95 -15.90 3.50
CA LEU A 176 9.43 -15.58 2.14
C LEU A 176 10.81 -14.91 2.16
N ASN A 177 11.01 -13.98 3.08
CA ASN A 177 12.30 -13.29 3.24
C ASN A 177 13.43 -14.23 3.72
N SER A 178 13.11 -15.40 4.26
CA SER A 178 14.10 -16.41 4.67
C SER A 178 14.51 -17.40 3.56
N LEU A 179 13.85 -17.36 2.40
CA LEU A 179 14.14 -18.27 1.29
C LEU A 179 15.36 -17.80 0.49
N GLU A 180 16.20 -18.74 0.05
CA GLU A 180 17.42 -18.46 -0.72
C GLU A 180 17.15 -17.85 -2.12
N ASP A 181 16.00 -18.20 -2.72
CA ASP A 181 15.62 -17.74 -4.06
C ASP A 181 14.73 -16.49 -4.07
N THR A 182 14.62 -15.81 -2.94
CA THR A 182 13.86 -14.56 -2.81
C THR A 182 14.55 -13.42 -3.54
N VAL A 183 13.81 -12.67 -4.35
CA VAL A 183 14.33 -11.52 -5.12
C VAL A 183 14.87 -10.44 -4.20
N ASN A 184 14.14 -10.12 -3.13
CA ASN A 184 14.53 -9.16 -2.12
C ASN A 184 14.29 -9.72 -0.71
N PRO A 185 15.31 -10.31 -0.05
CA PRO A 185 15.16 -10.88 1.29
C PRO A 185 15.02 -9.82 2.40
N HIS A 186 15.12 -8.54 2.06
CA HIS A 186 14.95 -7.40 2.97
C HIS A 186 13.68 -6.60 2.64
N GLN A 187 12.70 -7.23 2.02
CA GLN A 187 11.43 -6.58 1.69
C GLN A 187 10.69 -6.18 2.99
N MET A 188 10.37 -4.90 3.08
CA MET A 188 9.66 -4.32 4.23
C MET A 188 8.17 -4.60 4.13
N LEU A 189 7.49 -4.77 5.28
CA LEU A 189 6.04 -4.94 5.37
C LEU A 189 5.40 -3.75 6.06
N PHE A 190 4.46 -3.07 5.36
CA PHE A 190 3.63 -2.03 5.93
C PHE A 190 2.22 -2.55 6.19
N GLY A 191 1.72 -2.34 7.42
CA GLY A 191 0.34 -2.63 7.79
C GLY A 191 -0.61 -1.50 7.43
N ILE A 192 -1.88 -1.82 7.16
CA ILE A 192 -2.89 -0.84 6.76
C ILE A 192 -3.93 -0.67 7.86
N ASN A 193 -4.05 0.53 8.39
CA ASN A 193 -5.15 0.93 9.26
C ASN A 193 -6.41 1.15 8.42
N GLN A 194 -7.49 0.48 8.78
CA GLN A 194 -8.82 0.60 8.21
C GLN A 194 -9.83 1.07 9.27
N GLY A 195 -11.05 1.41 8.87
CA GLY A 195 -12.12 1.84 9.79
C GLY A 195 -13.04 2.93 9.22
N GLY A 196 -12.89 3.29 7.93
CA GLY A 196 -13.69 4.34 7.27
C GLY A 196 -13.63 5.66 8.03
N THR A 197 -14.79 6.27 8.28
CA THR A 197 -14.95 7.51 9.07
C THR A 197 -15.38 7.24 10.52
N PHE A 198 -15.33 5.99 10.99
CA PHE A 198 -15.62 5.64 12.39
C PHE A 198 -14.36 5.82 13.25
N GLU A 199 -14.31 6.93 13.98
CA GLU A 199 -13.15 7.35 14.77
C GLU A 199 -12.68 6.26 15.75
N ASP A 200 -13.58 5.73 16.55
CA ASP A 200 -13.27 4.72 17.57
C ASP A 200 -12.74 3.41 16.95
N ILE A 201 -13.34 2.93 15.86
CA ILE A 201 -12.87 1.73 15.14
C ILE A 201 -11.45 1.95 14.61
N ARG A 202 -11.17 3.13 14.02
CA ARG A 202 -9.85 3.48 13.52
C ARG A 202 -8.80 3.52 14.62
N ILE A 203 -9.13 4.17 15.73
CA ILE A 203 -8.22 4.31 16.86
C ILE A 203 -7.87 2.92 17.46
N GLU A 204 -8.89 2.09 17.69
CA GLU A 204 -8.66 0.74 18.22
C GLU A 204 -7.85 -0.13 17.25
N HIS A 205 -8.14 -0.04 15.95
CA HIS A 205 -7.35 -0.74 14.94
C HIS A 205 -5.90 -0.24 14.87
N ALA A 206 -5.67 1.09 14.96
CA ALA A 206 -4.32 1.65 14.99
C ALA A 206 -3.52 1.12 16.19
N LYS A 207 -4.13 1.10 17.39
CA LYS A 207 -3.52 0.53 18.59
C LYS A 207 -3.20 -0.96 18.44
N GLU A 208 -4.08 -1.72 17.77
CA GLU A 208 -3.90 -3.16 17.59
C GLU A 208 -2.75 -3.47 16.61
N ILE A 209 -2.73 -2.83 15.45
CA ILE A 209 -1.67 -3.07 14.46
C ILE A 209 -0.31 -2.53 14.92
N SER A 210 -0.28 -1.47 15.74
CA SER A 210 0.96 -0.93 16.31
C SER A 210 1.70 -1.90 17.23
N LYS A 211 1.00 -2.90 17.77
CA LYS A 211 1.61 -3.97 18.58
C LYS A 211 2.36 -5.03 17.75
N MET A 212 2.22 -5.01 16.44
CA MET A 212 2.74 -6.09 15.57
C MET A 212 4.18 -5.87 15.11
N ASP A 213 4.83 -4.77 15.48
CA ASP A 213 6.20 -4.40 15.11
C ASP A 213 6.45 -4.56 13.60
N LEU A 214 5.80 -3.73 12.82
CA LEU A 214 5.95 -3.66 11.37
C LEU A 214 7.00 -2.63 10.98
N ASP A 215 7.46 -2.68 9.72
CA ASP A 215 8.42 -1.70 9.19
C ASP A 215 7.82 -0.31 8.97
N GLY A 216 6.49 -0.25 8.79
CA GLY A 216 5.73 0.99 8.64
C GLY A 216 4.23 0.75 8.68
N TYR A 217 3.49 1.85 8.65
CA TYR A 217 2.03 1.84 8.76
C TYR A 217 1.40 2.73 7.70
N ALA A 218 0.23 2.35 7.23
CA ALA A 218 -0.55 3.14 6.30
C ALA A 218 -1.96 3.40 6.80
N LEU A 219 -2.56 4.49 6.32
CA LEU A 219 -3.97 4.82 6.53
C LEU A 219 -4.70 4.58 5.20
N GLY A 220 -5.46 3.48 5.14
CA GLY A 220 -6.25 3.08 3.98
C GLY A 220 -7.74 3.40 4.12
N GLY A 221 -8.53 3.10 3.09
CA GLY A 221 -9.98 3.32 3.10
C GLY A 221 -10.39 4.77 3.26
N LEU A 222 -9.60 5.69 2.74
CA LEU A 222 -9.84 7.13 2.65
C LEU A 222 -9.78 7.57 1.18
N ALA A 223 -10.33 8.74 0.87
CA ALA A 223 -10.56 9.24 -0.50
C ALA A 223 -11.42 8.28 -1.35
N VAL A 224 -12.42 7.67 -0.72
CA VAL A 224 -13.36 6.70 -1.33
C VAL A 224 -14.81 7.21 -1.34
N GLY A 225 -15.03 8.50 -1.01
CA GLY A 225 -16.34 9.15 -1.04
C GLY A 225 -16.65 10.06 0.12
N GLU A 226 -15.86 10.06 1.18
CA GLU A 226 -15.95 11.01 2.29
C GLU A 226 -15.49 12.41 1.87
N THR A 227 -15.88 13.41 2.64
CA THR A 227 -15.42 14.79 2.47
C THR A 227 -13.96 14.96 2.93
N HIS A 228 -13.29 16.00 2.44
CA HIS A 228 -11.93 16.33 2.91
C HIS A 228 -11.89 16.63 4.41
N GLU A 229 -12.93 17.29 4.94
CA GLU A 229 -13.03 17.60 6.36
C GLU A 229 -13.11 16.33 7.21
N GLU A 230 -13.95 15.37 6.80
CA GLU A 230 -14.04 14.06 7.45
C GLU A 230 -12.70 13.32 7.39
N MET A 231 -12.03 13.30 6.23
CA MET A 231 -10.72 12.67 6.07
C MET A 231 -9.69 13.30 7.00
N TYR A 232 -9.57 14.65 7.03
CA TYR A 232 -8.61 15.32 7.89
C TYR A 232 -8.90 15.10 9.37
N ASN A 233 -10.17 15.13 9.77
CA ASN A 233 -10.56 14.85 11.15
C ASN A 233 -10.15 13.43 11.57
N ILE A 234 -10.40 12.44 10.71
CA ILE A 234 -9.98 11.05 10.97
C ILE A 234 -8.47 10.91 11.06
N LEU A 235 -7.71 11.56 10.18
CA LEU A 235 -6.25 11.57 10.25
C LEU A 235 -5.74 12.16 11.55
N GLU A 236 -6.29 13.31 11.95
CA GLU A 236 -5.94 14.00 13.19
C GLU A 236 -6.15 13.13 14.42
N LYS A 237 -7.23 12.36 14.44
CA LYS A 237 -7.59 11.46 15.55
C LYS A 237 -6.81 10.14 15.55
N THR A 238 -6.43 9.64 14.39
CA THR A 238 -5.86 8.29 14.25
C THR A 238 -4.33 8.27 14.33
N VAL A 239 -3.66 9.21 13.65
CA VAL A 239 -2.19 9.25 13.55
C VAL A 239 -1.46 9.24 14.89
N PRO A 240 -1.96 9.88 15.97
CA PRO A 240 -1.31 9.83 17.29
C PRO A 240 -1.17 8.43 17.91
N TYR A 241 -1.93 7.43 17.41
CA TYR A 241 -1.87 6.04 17.90
C TYR A 241 -0.98 5.13 17.05
N LEU A 242 -0.38 5.66 15.98
CA LEU A 242 0.64 4.96 15.21
C LEU A 242 2.04 5.27 15.76
N PRO A 243 3.01 4.34 15.66
CA PRO A 243 4.37 4.54 16.15
C PRO A 243 5.06 5.74 15.50
N GLU A 244 5.65 6.63 16.30
CA GLU A 244 6.36 7.81 15.81
C GLU A 244 7.72 7.49 15.17
N ASP A 245 8.31 6.38 15.55
CA ASP A 245 9.59 5.85 15.08
C ASP A 245 9.47 5.00 13.82
N LYS A 246 8.30 4.97 13.22
CA LYS A 246 8.01 4.26 11.97
C LYS A 246 7.42 5.22 10.91
N PRO A 247 7.68 4.98 9.61
CA PRO A 247 7.07 5.78 8.56
C PRO A 247 5.57 5.55 8.49
N THR A 248 4.83 6.62 8.18
CA THR A 248 3.38 6.56 7.96
C THR A 248 3.06 6.96 6.53
N TYR A 249 2.28 6.13 5.83
CA TYR A 249 1.83 6.34 4.47
C TYR A 249 0.32 6.63 4.41
N LEU A 250 -0.07 7.75 3.83
CA LEU A 250 -1.48 8.05 3.54
C LEU A 250 -1.84 7.51 2.16
N MET A 251 -2.72 6.49 2.13
CA MET A 251 -3.20 5.85 0.89
C MET A 251 -4.39 6.60 0.28
N ALA A 252 -4.29 7.92 0.13
CA ALA A 252 -5.31 8.75 -0.51
C ALA A 252 -5.03 8.77 -2.03
N VAL A 253 -5.58 7.81 -2.74
CA VAL A 253 -5.22 7.48 -4.13
C VAL A 253 -5.51 8.60 -5.11
N SER A 254 -6.46 9.44 -4.86
CA SER A 254 -6.90 10.39 -5.88
C SER A 254 -6.80 11.80 -5.39
N TYR A 255 -5.61 12.25 -5.37
CA TYR A 255 -5.29 13.66 -5.32
C TYR A 255 -5.78 14.47 -6.52
N THR A 256 -6.66 13.94 -7.36
CA THR A 256 -7.36 14.73 -8.38
C THR A 256 -8.00 15.99 -7.77
N HIS A 257 -8.45 15.91 -6.54
CA HIS A 257 -9.06 17.05 -5.84
C HIS A 257 -8.02 18.04 -5.28
N LEU A 258 -6.91 17.57 -4.75
CA LEU A 258 -5.83 18.46 -4.27
C LEU A 258 -5.05 19.08 -5.44
N ARG A 259 -4.77 18.34 -6.49
CA ARG A 259 -4.19 18.89 -7.72
C ARG A 259 -5.12 19.90 -8.40
N ALA A 260 -6.43 19.68 -8.41
CA ALA A 260 -7.38 20.64 -8.97
C ALA A 260 -7.42 21.96 -8.18
N HIS A 261 -7.16 21.93 -6.87
CA HIS A 261 -7.05 23.12 -6.04
C HIS A 261 -5.71 23.84 -6.20
N GLU A 262 -4.61 23.12 -6.34
CA GLU A 262 -3.30 23.74 -6.58
C GLU A 262 -3.20 24.40 -7.95
N THR A 263 -3.69 23.74 -9.01
CA THR A 263 -3.72 24.34 -10.36
C THR A 263 -4.63 25.55 -10.49
N ARG A 264 -5.68 25.66 -9.69
CA ARG A 264 -6.55 26.87 -9.66
C ARG A 264 -5.96 28.04 -8.87
N ARG A 265 -4.95 27.82 -8.05
CA ARG A 265 -4.25 28.90 -7.32
C ARG A 265 -3.01 29.43 -8.02
N HIS A 266 -2.53 28.75 -9.05
CA HIS A 266 -1.35 29.12 -9.82
C HIS A 266 -1.65 29.49 -11.29
N LEU A 267 -2.93 29.59 -11.66
CA LEU A 267 -3.44 30.22 -12.87
C LEU A 267 -4.15 31.52 -12.49
#